data_63e0e024f24d8a6c954934352f0350f2
#
_entry.id   63e0e024f24d8a6c954934352f0350f2
#
_cell.length_a   1.000
_cell.length_b   1.000
_cell.length_c   1.000
_cell.angle_alpha   90.00
_cell.angle_beta   90.00
_cell.angle_gamma   90.00
#
_symmetry.space_group_name_H-M   'P 1'
#
loop_
_entity.id
_entity.type
_entity.pdbx_description
1 polymer ?
#
loop_
_entity_poly.entity_id
_entity_poly.type
_entity_poly.pdbx_seq_one_letter_code
_entity_poly.pdbx_strand_id
1 'polypeptide(L)'
;MLLETPAEMALDTAKRFRELRSAKRVTMKALSTASGVPYSTIRRFEGTGEISFLSLVKLTSALGEDEEIRGLFANRTPASIEEVIRGNRR
;
A
#
# COMPACT_ATOMS: atom_id res chain seq x y z
N MET A 1 0.95 -19.48 16.80
CA MET A 1 0.73 -18.41 15.84
C MET A 1 1.96 -18.19 14.99
N LEU A 2 1.76 -18.14 13.70
CA LEU A 2 2.85 -17.89 12.79
C LEU A 2 3.02 -16.39 12.59
N LEU A 3 4.25 -15.96 12.67
CA LEU A 3 4.58 -14.54 12.46
C LEU A 3 5.01 -14.35 11.01
N GLU A 4 4.35 -13.43 10.34
CA GLU A 4 4.74 -13.07 8.99
C GLU A 4 6.00 -12.23 9.00
N THR A 5 6.85 -12.42 8.00
CA THR A 5 7.99 -11.53 7.81
C THR A 5 7.49 -10.24 7.15
N PRO A 6 8.27 -9.14 7.26
CA PRO A 6 7.93 -7.91 6.54
C PRO A 6 7.76 -8.14 5.04
N ALA A 7 8.60 -8.99 4.44
CA ALA A 7 8.48 -9.30 3.01
C ALA A 7 7.17 -9.98 2.67
N GLU A 8 6.73 -10.89 3.55
CA GLU A 8 5.44 -11.57 3.35
C GLU A 8 4.28 -10.61 3.47
N MET A 9 4.35 -9.69 4.44
CA MET A 9 3.31 -8.68 4.61
C MET A 9 3.24 -7.76 3.38
N ALA A 10 4.39 -7.39 2.84
CA ALA A 10 4.46 -6.56 1.65
C ALA A 10 3.84 -7.29 0.45
N LEU A 11 4.17 -8.57 0.28
CA LEU A 11 3.61 -9.36 -0.82
C LEU A 11 2.10 -9.53 -0.69
N ASP A 12 1.62 -9.77 0.52
CA ASP A 12 0.18 -9.88 0.76
C ASP A 12 -0.53 -8.57 0.44
N THR A 13 0.07 -7.46 0.81
CA THR A 13 -0.49 -6.14 0.49
C THR A 13 -0.55 -5.93 -1.01
N ALA A 14 0.51 -6.34 -1.73
CA ALA A 14 0.55 -6.24 -3.18
C ALA A 14 -0.54 -7.10 -3.83
N LYS A 15 -0.80 -8.28 -3.28
CA LYS A 15 -1.87 -9.15 -3.79
C LYS A 15 -3.23 -8.51 -3.59
N ARG A 16 -3.47 -7.89 -2.44
CA ARG A 16 -4.73 -7.18 -2.20
C ARG A 16 -4.87 -5.99 -3.13
N PHE A 17 -3.76 -5.29 -3.42
CA PHE A 17 -3.77 -4.21 -4.38
C PHE A 17 -4.17 -4.70 -5.76
N ARG A 18 -3.60 -5.83 -6.18
CA ARG A 18 -3.92 -6.42 -7.48
C ARG A 18 -5.40 -6.79 -7.57
N GLU A 19 -5.94 -7.36 -6.49
CA GLU A 19 -7.36 -7.72 -6.44
C GLU A 19 -8.24 -6.48 -6.59
N LEU A 20 -7.87 -5.40 -5.90
CA LEU A 20 -8.60 -4.15 -6.00
C LEU A 20 -8.56 -3.60 -7.42
N ARG A 21 -7.36 -3.57 -8.02
CA ARG A 21 -7.19 -3.11 -9.39
C ARG A 21 -8.04 -3.94 -10.34
N SER A 22 -7.98 -5.25 -10.20
CA SER A 22 -8.75 -6.17 -11.05
C SER A 22 -10.25 -6.00 -10.89
N ALA A 23 -10.70 -5.80 -9.66
CA ALA A 23 -12.12 -5.59 -9.38
C ALA A 23 -12.63 -4.31 -10.05
N LYS A 24 -11.77 -3.31 -10.17
CA LYS A 24 -12.11 -2.06 -10.86
C LYS A 24 -11.91 -2.17 -12.38
N ARG A 25 -11.48 -3.33 -12.86
CA ARG A 25 -11.25 -3.60 -14.28
C ARG A 25 -10.23 -2.66 -14.91
N VAL A 26 -9.22 -2.31 -14.15
CA VAL A 26 -8.12 -1.45 -14.61
C VAL A 26 -6.90 -2.33 -14.88
N THR A 27 -6.40 -2.29 -16.11
CA THR A 27 -5.20 -3.04 -16.46
C THR A 27 -3.97 -2.33 -15.89
N MET A 28 -2.86 -3.08 -15.75
CA MET A 28 -1.60 -2.45 -15.31
C MET A 28 -1.18 -1.34 -16.26
N LYS A 29 -1.41 -1.54 -17.56
CA LYS A 29 -1.05 -0.54 -18.57
C LYS A 29 -1.86 0.74 -18.40
N ALA A 30 -3.17 0.61 -18.22
CA ALA A 30 -4.04 1.75 -17.99
C ALA A 30 -3.65 2.46 -16.69
N LEU A 31 -3.33 1.70 -15.66
CA LEU A 31 -2.92 2.27 -14.38
C LEU A 31 -1.59 3.01 -14.51
N SER A 32 -0.66 2.48 -15.30
CA SER A 32 0.60 3.16 -15.56
C SER A 32 0.35 4.52 -16.20
N THR A 33 -0.51 4.57 -17.21
CA THR A 33 -0.85 5.82 -17.88
C THR A 33 -1.50 6.82 -16.93
N ALA A 34 -2.45 6.35 -16.14
CA ALA A 34 -3.20 7.23 -15.23
C ALA A 34 -2.36 7.74 -14.06
N SER A 35 -1.46 6.91 -13.55
CA SER A 35 -0.68 7.24 -12.35
C SER A 35 0.65 7.91 -12.64
N GLY A 36 1.18 7.73 -13.85
CA GLY A 36 2.53 8.16 -14.18
C GLY A 36 3.60 7.24 -13.64
N VAL A 37 3.23 6.12 -13.03
CA VAL A 37 4.19 5.13 -12.53
C VAL A 37 4.52 4.15 -13.66
N PRO A 38 5.79 3.88 -13.92
CA PRO A 38 6.16 2.96 -15.00
C PRO A 38 5.50 1.59 -14.87
N TYR A 39 5.13 1.02 -16.00
CA TYR A 39 4.52 -0.30 -16.04
C TYR A 39 5.38 -1.36 -15.33
N SER A 40 6.70 -1.31 -15.55
CA SER A 40 7.62 -2.26 -14.92
C SER A 40 7.58 -2.16 -13.39
N THR A 41 7.40 -0.96 -12.86
CA THR A 41 7.30 -0.73 -11.42
C THR A 41 6.03 -1.37 -10.87
N ILE A 42 4.91 -1.21 -11.58
CA ILE A 42 3.64 -1.81 -11.16
C ILE A 42 3.75 -3.33 -11.18
N ARG A 43 4.32 -3.86 -12.25
CA ARG A 43 4.48 -5.30 -12.40
C ARG A 43 5.35 -5.88 -11.30
N ARG A 44 6.47 -5.21 -11.01
CA ARG A 44 7.36 -5.65 -9.94
C ARG A 44 6.67 -5.59 -8.58
N PHE A 45 5.95 -4.51 -8.32
CA PHE A 45 5.24 -4.37 -7.06
C PHE A 45 4.24 -5.51 -6.86
N GLU A 46 3.41 -5.78 -7.87
CA GLU A 46 2.38 -6.82 -7.73
C GLU A 46 2.98 -8.22 -7.60
N GLY A 47 4.20 -8.40 -8.11
CA GLY A 47 4.87 -9.69 -8.01
C GLY A 47 5.75 -9.89 -6.78
N THR A 48 6.23 -8.81 -6.18
CA THR A 48 7.20 -8.91 -5.08
C THR A 48 6.81 -8.13 -3.84
N GLY A 49 5.93 -7.18 -3.94
CA GLY A 49 5.58 -6.29 -2.84
C GLY A 49 6.50 -5.08 -2.72
N GLU A 50 7.50 -4.95 -3.60
CA GLU A 50 8.48 -3.87 -3.51
C GLU A 50 8.09 -2.67 -4.35
N ILE A 51 8.00 -1.53 -3.70
CA ILE A 51 7.67 -0.26 -4.37
C ILE A 51 8.01 0.87 -3.41
N SER A 52 8.32 2.04 -3.93
CA SER A 52 8.46 3.19 -3.08
C SER A 52 7.09 3.61 -2.57
N PHE A 53 7.06 4.18 -1.37
CA PHE A 53 5.78 4.63 -0.81
C PHE A 53 5.11 5.67 -1.71
N LEU A 54 5.89 6.60 -2.24
CA LEU A 54 5.32 7.62 -3.12
C LEU A 54 4.67 7.01 -4.36
N SER A 55 5.34 6.03 -4.98
CA SER A 55 4.74 5.36 -6.14
C SER A 55 3.46 4.63 -5.75
N LEU A 56 3.44 3.99 -4.58
CA LEU A 56 2.22 3.33 -4.11
C LEU A 56 1.08 4.33 -3.91
N VAL A 57 1.40 5.50 -3.37
CA VAL A 57 0.40 6.58 -3.21
C VAL A 57 -0.15 6.99 -4.56
N LYS A 58 0.73 7.14 -5.56
CA LYS A 58 0.29 7.51 -6.91
C LYS A 58 -0.63 6.45 -7.51
N LEU A 59 -0.30 5.17 -7.34
CA LEU A 59 -1.14 4.09 -7.84
C LEU A 59 -2.51 4.06 -7.15
N THR A 60 -2.50 4.20 -5.84
CA THR A 60 -3.72 4.17 -5.03
C THR A 60 -4.64 5.31 -5.41
N SER A 61 -4.06 6.51 -5.56
CA SER A 61 -4.82 7.69 -5.96
C SER A 61 -5.41 7.53 -7.36
N ALA A 62 -4.64 6.95 -8.28
CA ALA A 62 -5.12 6.72 -9.65
C ALA A 62 -6.31 5.75 -9.69
N LEU A 63 -6.41 4.85 -8.70
CA LEU A 63 -7.56 3.97 -8.58
C LEU A 63 -8.74 4.61 -7.86
N GLY A 64 -8.59 5.86 -7.40
CA GLY A 64 -9.65 6.54 -6.67
C GLY A 64 -9.78 6.08 -5.22
N GLU A 65 -8.72 5.50 -4.67
CA GLU A 65 -8.74 4.93 -3.33
C GLU A 65 -7.88 5.75 -2.36
N ASP A 66 -7.91 7.07 -2.50
CA ASP A 66 -7.11 7.98 -1.67
C ASP A 66 -7.31 7.76 -0.18
N GLU A 67 -8.52 7.39 0.21
CA GLU A 67 -8.83 7.20 1.62
C GLU A 67 -8.05 6.07 2.26
N GLU A 68 -7.63 5.08 1.46
CA GLU A 68 -6.77 4.02 1.99
C GLU A 68 -5.45 4.58 2.49
N ILE A 69 -4.91 5.55 1.77
CA ILE A 69 -3.65 6.19 2.17
C ILE A 69 -3.88 7.17 3.33
N ARG A 70 -4.95 7.98 3.24
CA ARG A 70 -5.25 8.94 4.31
C ARG A 70 -5.52 8.23 5.63
N GLY A 71 -6.12 7.05 5.60
CA GLY A 71 -6.43 6.27 6.77
C GLY A 71 -5.27 5.46 7.31
N LEU A 72 -4.14 5.41 6.59
CA LEU A 72 -3.01 4.61 7.01
C LEU A 72 -2.47 5.12 8.34
N PHE A 73 -2.41 4.23 9.35
CA PHE A 73 -1.97 4.54 10.70
C PHE A 73 -2.85 5.57 11.45
N ALA A 74 -3.96 5.97 10.87
CA ALA A 74 -4.80 7.00 11.47
C ALA A 74 -5.77 6.46 12.51
N ASN A 75 -6.06 5.17 12.46
CA ASN A 75 -7.09 4.56 13.30
C ASN A 75 -6.53 4.11 14.65
N ARG A 76 -6.24 5.08 15.52
CA ARG A 76 -5.67 4.80 16.82
C ARG A 76 -6.48 5.46 17.92
N THR A 77 -6.53 4.79 19.08
CA THR A 77 -7.15 5.39 20.27
C THR A 77 -6.12 6.29 20.95
N PRO A 78 -6.57 7.29 21.70
CA PRO A 78 -5.65 8.15 22.44
C PRO A 78 -4.69 7.38 23.35
N ALA A 79 -5.17 6.32 24.01
CA ALA A 79 -4.32 5.51 24.89
C ALA A 79 -3.19 4.85 24.11
N SER A 80 -3.49 4.30 22.93
CA SER A 80 -2.49 3.67 22.09
C SER A 80 -1.44 4.67 21.62
N ILE A 81 -1.89 5.89 21.28
CA ILE A 81 -0.98 6.96 20.87
C ILE A 81 -0.05 7.32 22.01
N GLU A 82 -0.58 7.45 23.21
CA GLU A 82 0.23 7.75 24.38
C GLU A 82 1.28 6.67 24.65
N GLU A 83 0.89 5.41 24.48
CA GLU A 83 1.82 4.31 24.68
C GLU A 83 2.95 4.35 23.68
N VAL A 84 2.67 4.65 22.44
CA VAL A 84 3.69 4.77 21.40
C VAL A 84 4.67 5.89 21.73
N ILE A 85 4.14 7.04 22.12
CA ILE A 85 4.96 8.19 22.48
C ILE A 85 5.87 7.85 23.65
N ARG A 86 5.32 7.21 24.70
CA ARG A 86 6.10 6.82 25.85
C ARG A 86 7.18 5.82 25.49
N GLY A 87 6.85 4.85 24.66
CA GLY A 87 7.80 3.83 24.24
C GLY A 87 8.97 4.38 23.45
N ASN A 88 8.75 5.49 22.74
CA ASN A 88 9.78 6.12 21.91
C ASN A 88 10.57 7.20 22.64
N ARG A 89 10.18 7.52 23.85
CA ARG A 89 10.89 8.53 24.61
C ARG A 89 12.16 7.94 25.19
N ARG A 90 13.29 8.48 24.85
CA ARG A 90 14.59 8.03 25.32
C ARG A 90 15.35 9.16 25.91
#